data_be823a199c29aa21a2de0d584e716529
#
_entry.id   be823a199c29aa21a2de0d584e716529
#
_cell.length_a   1.000
_cell.length_b   1.000
_cell.length_c   1.000
_cell.angle_alpha   90.00
_cell.angle_beta   90.00
_cell.angle_gamma   90.00
#
_symmetry.space_group_name_H-M   'P 1'
#
loop_
_entity.id
_entity.type
_entity.pdbx_description
1 polymer ?
#
loop_
_entity_poly.entity_id
_entity_poly.type
_entity_poly.pdbx_seq_one_letter_code
_entity_poly.pdbx_strand_id
1 'polypeptide(L)'
;MTNIQVSVYAGTDIGMHRSGNEDAFLVADLTTGTVGLGPEMSTHPMGERGSLMIVSDGMGGAAAGEVASELAVTTIRETLMESPSDLDTVERLRLATETANERIWNEAQANPELNGMGATVTAVIAQSGLVYIAQVGDSRAYLIRGRQIKQLTKDQSFAQMLIDAGAIQPEQAASIPQNVIMQALGTQPNVKVAMTSIWLCRNDCLLLCSDGLSNKLGPAEMKQVVEQTPDLKTACRAMISVANERGGEDNITVVLARFDGEGLQTASDSQTITGSLTGTHEDFFAAAGNSYNMPPPDPGSTTILRAPVMDESPPADDMQSLPAPQAAAAMAMEADDSKPYVSSEFVDAGHVHYKKKSYTAIILAALGALLLIAATVYFFYRYYVESLTLHPAEPATPSKPVSTQSESK
;
A
#
# COMPACT_ATOMS: atom_id res chain seq x y z
N MET A 1 15.15 28.59 3.13
CA MET A 1 15.21 27.11 3.02
C MET A 1 15.08 26.56 4.43
N THR A 2 14.08 25.75 4.68
CA THR A 2 13.91 25.08 5.97
C THR A 2 15.08 24.12 6.16
N ASN A 3 15.86 24.30 7.24
CA ASN A 3 16.98 23.41 7.55
C ASN A 3 16.44 22.11 8.16
N ILE A 4 15.89 21.23 7.29
CA ILE A 4 15.39 19.91 7.66
C ILE A 4 16.32 18.87 7.06
N GLN A 5 16.77 17.93 7.88
CA GLN A 5 17.59 16.78 7.50
C GLN A 5 16.73 15.51 7.52
N VAL A 6 16.88 14.69 6.51
CA VAL A 6 16.27 13.36 6.42
C VAL A 6 17.36 12.31 6.48
N SER A 7 17.30 11.46 7.49
CA SER A 7 18.15 10.26 7.56
C SER A 7 17.28 9.05 7.26
N VAL A 8 17.63 8.25 6.26
CA VAL A 8 16.81 7.13 5.82
C VAL A 8 17.63 5.86 5.66
N TYR A 9 17.03 4.74 5.99
CA TYR A 9 17.53 3.40 5.70
C TYR A 9 16.37 2.52 5.24
N ALA A 10 16.62 1.66 4.25
CA ALA A 10 15.67 0.67 3.76
C ALA A 10 16.33 -0.70 3.68
N GLY A 11 15.54 -1.74 3.90
CA GLY A 11 15.96 -3.12 3.76
C GLY A 11 14.80 -4.00 3.35
N THR A 12 15.11 -5.02 2.58
CA THR A 12 14.17 -6.08 2.19
C THR A 12 14.81 -7.43 2.39
N ASP A 13 13.99 -8.45 2.66
CA ASP A 13 14.40 -9.83 2.85
C ASP A 13 13.36 -10.77 2.23
N ILE A 14 13.83 -11.86 1.63
CA ILE A 14 12.94 -12.82 0.97
C ILE A 14 12.03 -13.58 1.94
N GLY A 15 12.36 -13.56 3.26
CA GLY A 15 11.72 -14.40 4.23
C GLY A 15 12.28 -15.84 4.24
N MET A 16 11.62 -16.72 4.98
CA MET A 16 12.08 -18.10 5.19
C MET A 16 11.36 -19.11 4.30
N HIS A 17 10.25 -18.73 3.65
CA HIS A 17 9.38 -19.64 2.91
C HIS A 17 9.24 -19.31 1.41
N ARG A 18 9.49 -18.08 1.02
CA ARG A 18 9.39 -17.65 -0.38
C ARG A 18 10.63 -18.04 -1.18
N SER A 19 10.48 -18.26 -2.48
CA SER A 19 11.60 -18.58 -3.39
C SER A 19 12.07 -17.34 -4.19
N GLY A 20 11.31 -16.24 -4.17
CA GLY A 20 11.59 -14.96 -4.80
C GLY A 20 11.15 -13.83 -3.89
N ASN A 21 11.67 -12.64 -4.11
CA ASN A 21 11.23 -11.45 -3.43
C ASN A 21 10.35 -10.64 -4.37
N GLU A 22 9.05 -10.56 -4.07
CA GLU A 22 8.06 -9.81 -4.84
C GLU A 22 7.87 -8.38 -4.27
N ASP A 23 8.49 -8.07 -3.12
CA ASP A 23 8.52 -6.73 -2.57
C ASP A 23 9.49 -5.83 -3.31
N ALA A 24 9.11 -4.58 -3.50
CA ALA A 24 10.00 -3.51 -3.96
C ALA A 24 9.95 -2.31 -3.01
N PHE A 25 11.04 -1.57 -2.92
CA PHE A 25 11.07 -0.28 -2.26
C PHE A 25 11.89 0.73 -3.05
N LEU A 26 11.59 2.01 -2.83
CA LEU A 26 12.36 3.09 -3.45
C LEU A 26 12.52 4.25 -2.47
N VAL A 27 13.73 4.82 -2.44
CA VAL A 27 14.02 6.08 -1.77
C VAL A 27 14.68 7.02 -2.77
N ALA A 28 14.20 8.26 -2.85
CA ALA A 28 14.75 9.26 -3.76
C ALA A 28 14.66 10.68 -3.18
N ASP A 29 15.60 11.52 -3.53
CA ASP A 29 15.49 12.96 -3.40
C ASP A 29 14.88 13.52 -4.70
N LEU A 30 13.64 13.99 -4.64
CA LEU A 30 12.93 14.52 -5.80
C LEU A 30 13.47 15.87 -6.28
N THR A 31 14.32 16.54 -5.48
CA THR A 31 14.92 17.81 -5.85
C THR A 31 16.15 17.63 -6.72
N THR A 32 17.00 16.67 -6.38
CA THR A 32 18.23 16.37 -7.12
C THR A 32 18.04 15.27 -8.17
N GLY A 33 16.93 14.49 -8.06
CA GLY A 33 16.70 13.31 -8.88
C GLY A 33 17.53 12.10 -8.45
N THR A 34 18.29 12.21 -7.36
CA THR A 34 19.12 11.10 -6.86
C THR A 34 18.22 9.96 -6.38
N VAL A 35 18.49 8.76 -6.91
CA VAL A 35 17.74 7.53 -6.60
C VAL A 35 18.66 6.52 -5.96
N GLY A 36 18.05 5.63 -5.19
CA GLY A 36 18.71 4.41 -4.82
C GLY A 36 19.71 4.66 -3.72
N LEU A 37 19.20 4.77 -2.57
CA LEU A 37 20.03 4.73 -1.37
C LEU A 37 20.30 3.29 -0.98
N GLY A 38 20.14 2.33 -1.86
CA GLY A 38 20.44 0.92 -1.62
C GLY A 38 20.16 0.47 -0.18
N PRO A 39 20.71 -0.64 0.31
CA PRO A 39 20.61 -1.02 1.72
C PRO A 39 21.54 -0.20 2.64
N GLU A 40 21.87 1.04 2.27
CA GLU A 40 22.73 1.93 3.04
C GLU A 40 21.97 3.14 3.56
N MET A 41 22.25 3.54 4.80
CA MET A 41 21.68 4.75 5.38
C MET A 41 22.20 5.97 4.62
N SER A 42 21.29 6.84 4.23
CA SER A 42 21.61 8.12 3.64
C SER A 42 21.05 9.25 4.48
N THR A 43 21.83 10.30 4.62
CA THR A 43 21.39 11.56 5.24
C THR A 43 21.53 12.67 4.22
N HIS A 44 20.44 13.38 3.96
CA HIS A 44 20.40 14.47 3.01
C HIS A 44 19.49 15.62 3.49
N PRO A 45 19.72 16.85 3.06
CA PRO A 45 18.79 17.94 3.32
C PRO A 45 17.49 17.72 2.56
N MET A 46 16.37 18.02 3.20
CA MET A 46 15.06 18.03 2.52
C MET A 46 15.01 19.19 1.52
N GLY A 47 15.01 18.87 0.24
CA GLY A 47 14.95 19.83 -0.85
C GLY A 47 13.53 20.35 -1.12
N GLU A 48 13.40 21.23 -2.12
CA GLU A 48 12.12 21.88 -2.44
C GLU A 48 11.04 20.92 -2.95
N ARG A 49 11.43 19.87 -3.69
CA ARG A 49 10.51 18.83 -4.17
C ARG A 49 10.30 17.69 -3.17
N GLY A 50 11.08 17.69 -2.09
CA GLY A 50 10.98 16.72 -0.99
C GLY A 50 11.72 15.40 -1.26
N SER A 51 11.55 14.50 -0.28
CA SER A 51 12.13 13.14 -0.29
C SER A 51 11.01 12.13 -0.46
N LEU A 52 11.17 11.20 -1.39
CA LEU A 52 10.24 10.13 -1.72
C LEU A 52 10.67 8.83 -1.06
N MET A 53 9.74 8.14 -0.45
CA MET A 53 9.90 6.79 0.10
C MET A 53 8.71 5.94 -0.32
N ILE A 54 8.95 4.74 -0.84
CA ILE A 54 7.89 3.83 -1.31
C ILE A 54 8.19 2.42 -0.80
N VAL A 55 7.15 1.71 -0.40
CA VAL A 55 7.10 0.26 -0.23
C VAL A 55 5.96 -0.27 -1.08
N SER A 56 6.21 -1.35 -1.81
CA SER A 56 5.26 -2.03 -2.67
C SER A 56 5.44 -3.53 -2.53
N ASP A 57 4.35 -4.24 -2.29
CA ASP A 57 4.29 -5.70 -2.16
C ASP A 57 3.58 -6.26 -3.39
N GLY A 58 4.29 -7.09 -4.13
CA GLY A 58 3.86 -7.62 -5.40
C GLY A 58 3.06 -8.92 -5.27
N MET A 59 2.02 -9.07 -6.07
CA MET A 59 1.15 -10.23 -6.09
C MET A 59 0.91 -10.75 -7.51
N GLY A 60 0.68 -12.06 -7.66
CA GLY A 60 0.42 -12.69 -8.96
C GLY A 60 1.34 -13.86 -9.27
N GLY A 61 2.14 -14.28 -8.30
CA GLY A 61 3.16 -15.34 -8.44
C GLY A 61 4.54 -14.79 -8.78
N ALA A 62 5.59 -15.55 -8.46
CA ALA A 62 6.97 -15.09 -8.28
C ALA A 62 7.55 -14.17 -9.38
N ALA A 63 7.18 -14.34 -10.64
CA ALA A 63 7.66 -13.45 -11.71
C ALA A 63 6.76 -12.23 -11.93
N ALA A 64 5.44 -12.40 -11.74
CA ALA A 64 4.47 -11.37 -12.04
C ALA A 64 4.37 -10.35 -10.90
N GLY A 65 4.47 -10.80 -9.63
CA GLY A 65 4.49 -9.93 -8.46
C GLY A 65 5.71 -9.02 -8.43
N GLU A 66 6.91 -9.56 -8.68
CA GLU A 66 8.16 -8.79 -8.78
C GLU A 66 8.06 -7.69 -9.84
N VAL A 67 7.54 -8.02 -11.04
CA VAL A 67 7.34 -7.03 -12.09
C VAL A 67 6.34 -5.94 -11.67
N ALA A 68 5.25 -6.31 -11.02
CA ALA A 68 4.23 -5.35 -10.61
C ALA A 68 4.74 -4.37 -9.56
N SER A 69 5.43 -4.84 -8.52
CA SER A 69 5.99 -3.99 -7.47
C SER A 69 7.09 -3.07 -7.99
N GLU A 70 7.97 -3.56 -8.87
CA GLU A 70 9.01 -2.76 -9.51
C GLU A 70 8.41 -1.68 -10.45
N LEU A 71 7.39 -2.03 -11.24
CA LEU A 71 6.65 -1.06 -12.05
C LEU A 71 5.96 0.00 -11.18
N ALA A 72 5.42 -0.38 -10.03
CA ALA A 72 4.77 0.56 -9.11
C ALA A 72 5.77 1.63 -8.65
N VAL A 73 6.89 1.21 -8.07
CA VAL A 73 7.86 2.16 -7.47
C VAL A 73 8.55 3.02 -8.53
N THR A 74 8.89 2.44 -9.70
CA THR A 74 9.56 3.17 -10.79
C THR A 74 8.64 4.17 -11.46
N THR A 75 7.39 3.78 -11.77
CA THR A 75 6.42 4.66 -12.42
C THR A 75 6.02 5.83 -11.53
N ILE A 76 5.78 5.60 -10.23
CA ILE A 76 5.48 6.69 -9.29
C ILE A 76 6.62 7.70 -9.27
N ARG A 77 7.86 7.26 -9.17
CA ARG A 77 9.02 8.15 -9.19
C ARG A 77 9.13 8.92 -10.51
N GLU A 78 9.07 8.23 -11.65
CA GLU A 78 9.15 8.84 -12.98
C GLU A 78 8.09 9.93 -13.14
N THR A 79 6.83 9.62 -12.85
CA THR A 79 5.72 10.58 -12.93
C THR A 79 5.93 11.77 -12.00
N LEU A 80 6.41 11.57 -10.78
CA LEU A 80 6.70 12.66 -9.85
C LEU A 80 7.85 13.55 -10.33
N MET A 81 8.87 12.97 -10.97
CA MET A 81 10.00 13.74 -11.53
C MET A 81 9.57 14.58 -12.72
N GLU A 82 8.68 14.08 -13.57
CA GLU A 82 8.16 14.75 -14.77
C GLU A 82 7.04 15.75 -14.46
N SER A 83 6.37 15.60 -13.31
CA SER A 83 5.24 16.47 -12.94
C SER A 83 5.66 17.92 -12.79
N PRO A 84 4.84 18.87 -13.27
CA PRO A 84 5.06 20.29 -13.07
C PRO A 84 5.23 20.66 -11.60
N SER A 85 6.13 21.59 -11.30
CA SER A 85 6.43 22.00 -9.93
C SER A 85 5.34 22.86 -9.28
N ASP A 86 4.46 23.44 -10.08
CA ASP A 86 3.30 24.25 -9.66
C ASP A 86 2.08 23.41 -9.30
N LEU A 87 2.05 22.14 -9.66
CA LEU A 87 1.00 21.22 -9.24
C LEU A 87 1.16 20.87 -7.76
N ASP A 88 0.04 20.85 -7.03
CA ASP A 88 0.00 20.48 -5.62
C ASP A 88 0.58 19.08 -5.35
N THR A 89 1.30 18.95 -4.24
CA THR A 89 1.99 17.69 -3.91
C THR A 89 1.04 16.51 -3.69
N VAL A 90 -0.15 16.77 -3.14
CA VAL A 90 -1.19 15.72 -2.98
C VAL A 90 -1.64 15.21 -4.34
N GLU A 91 -1.93 16.14 -5.24
CA GLU A 91 -2.40 15.82 -6.58
C GLU A 91 -1.32 15.12 -7.42
N ARG A 92 -0.06 15.58 -7.32
CA ARG A 92 1.08 14.91 -7.98
C ARG A 92 1.23 13.47 -7.50
N LEU A 93 1.17 13.24 -6.18
CA LEU A 93 1.33 11.91 -5.60
C LEU A 93 0.15 11.00 -5.96
N ARG A 94 -1.08 11.53 -5.96
CA ARG A 94 -2.28 10.82 -6.39
C ARG A 94 -2.17 10.40 -7.86
N LEU A 95 -1.88 11.36 -8.74
CA LEU A 95 -1.73 11.13 -10.18
C LEU A 95 -0.62 10.11 -10.47
N ALA A 96 0.52 10.21 -9.79
CA ALA A 96 1.62 9.26 -9.96
C ALA A 96 1.20 7.82 -9.57
N THR A 97 0.40 7.68 -8.52
CA THR A 97 -0.12 6.37 -8.09
C THR A 97 -1.16 5.81 -9.07
N GLU A 98 -2.03 6.66 -9.60
CA GLU A 98 -3.00 6.26 -10.64
C GLU A 98 -2.31 5.90 -11.96
N THR A 99 -1.27 6.63 -12.35
CA THR A 99 -0.44 6.29 -13.53
C THR A 99 0.26 4.95 -13.36
N ALA A 100 0.76 4.64 -12.16
CA ALA A 100 1.33 3.33 -11.87
C ALA A 100 0.28 2.21 -12.01
N ASN A 101 -0.94 2.42 -11.51
CA ASN A 101 -2.03 1.48 -11.71
C ASN A 101 -2.32 1.22 -13.20
N GLU A 102 -2.43 2.28 -13.99
CA GLU A 102 -2.70 2.19 -15.41
C GLU A 102 -1.58 1.43 -16.15
N ARG A 103 -0.32 1.70 -15.81
CA ARG A 103 0.82 1.03 -16.43
C ARG A 103 0.85 -0.46 -16.10
N ILE A 104 0.65 -0.84 -14.84
CA ILE A 104 0.61 -2.25 -14.41
C ILE A 104 -0.58 -2.97 -15.07
N TRP A 105 -1.76 -2.35 -15.08
CA TRP A 105 -2.95 -2.89 -15.72
C TRP A 105 -2.72 -3.16 -17.21
N ASN A 106 -2.19 -2.19 -17.94
CA ASN A 106 -1.93 -2.31 -19.37
C ASN A 106 -0.91 -3.40 -19.67
N GLU A 107 0.16 -3.51 -18.89
CA GLU A 107 1.18 -4.55 -19.05
C GLU A 107 0.60 -5.95 -18.77
N ALA A 108 -0.23 -6.09 -17.73
CA ALA A 108 -0.93 -7.33 -17.41
C ALA A 108 -1.89 -7.78 -18.54
N GLN A 109 -2.52 -6.83 -19.24
CA GLN A 109 -3.39 -7.14 -20.37
C GLN A 109 -2.60 -7.50 -21.66
N ALA A 110 -1.45 -6.86 -21.85
CA ALA A 110 -0.61 -7.08 -23.03
C ALA A 110 0.19 -8.39 -22.97
N ASN A 111 0.56 -8.85 -21.79
CA ASN A 111 1.41 -10.02 -21.59
C ASN A 111 0.68 -11.12 -20.80
N PRO A 112 0.31 -12.24 -21.45
CA PRO A 112 -0.40 -13.34 -20.79
C PRO A 112 0.37 -13.99 -19.62
N GLU A 113 1.70 -13.90 -19.59
CA GLU A 113 2.52 -14.42 -18.50
C GLU A 113 2.43 -13.56 -17.22
N LEU A 114 2.01 -12.30 -17.38
CA LEU A 114 1.81 -11.32 -16.29
C LEU A 114 0.33 -11.13 -15.94
N ASN A 115 -0.56 -11.94 -16.51
CA ASN A 115 -1.99 -11.82 -16.27
C ASN A 115 -2.33 -12.01 -14.78
N GLY A 116 -3.06 -11.05 -14.24
CA GLY A 116 -3.43 -11.04 -12.82
C GLY A 116 -2.35 -10.53 -11.88
N MET A 117 -1.24 -9.98 -12.40
CA MET A 117 -0.29 -9.28 -11.56
C MET A 117 -0.91 -8.03 -10.91
N GLY A 118 -0.42 -7.69 -9.76
CA GLY A 118 -0.79 -6.48 -9.04
C GLY A 118 0.23 -6.16 -7.97
N ALA A 119 0.09 -5.00 -7.35
CA ALA A 119 0.95 -4.63 -6.22
C ALA A 119 0.21 -3.73 -5.24
N THR A 120 0.55 -3.81 -3.96
CA THR A 120 0.23 -2.76 -3.00
C THR A 120 1.12 -1.56 -3.24
N VAL A 121 0.79 -0.43 -2.67
CA VAL A 121 1.72 0.69 -2.54
C VAL A 121 1.42 1.52 -1.32
N THR A 122 2.48 1.87 -0.60
CA THR A 122 2.51 2.94 0.39
C THR A 122 3.63 3.89 -0.02
N ALA A 123 3.26 5.01 -0.67
CA ALA A 123 4.18 6.02 -1.17
C ALA A 123 4.09 7.29 -0.33
N VAL A 124 5.24 7.84 0.04
CA VAL A 124 5.37 9.00 0.93
C VAL A 124 6.26 10.05 0.31
N ILE A 125 5.78 11.31 0.28
CA ILE A 125 6.61 12.48 0.04
C ILE A 125 6.74 13.28 1.34
N ALA A 126 7.96 13.46 1.82
CA ALA A 126 8.26 14.41 2.90
C ALA A 126 8.75 15.72 2.29
N GLN A 127 7.99 16.81 2.48
CA GLN A 127 8.26 18.10 1.86
C GLN A 127 7.86 19.24 2.81
N SER A 128 8.73 20.21 3.00
CA SER A 128 8.45 21.45 3.76
C SER A 128 7.88 21.21 5.17
N GLY A 129 8.33 20.11 5.84
CA GLY A 129 7.85 19.76 7.18
C GLY A 129 6.51 19.03 7.21
N LEU A 130 5.95 18.67 6.06
CA LEU A 130 4.78 17.81 5.93
C LEU A 130 5.17 16.45 5.34
N VAL A 131 4.42 15.45 5.70
CA VAL A 131 4.42 14.12 5.06
C VAL A 131 3.09 13.95 4.35
N TYR A 132 3.14 13.58 3.08
CA TYR A 132 2.00 13.20 2.26
C TYR A 132 2.11 11.73 1.93
N ILE A 133 1.03 10.98 2.09
CA ILE A 133 0.99 9.53 1.95
C ILE A 133 -0.10 9.17 0.95
N ALA A 134 0.26 8.40 -0.07
CA ALA A 134 -0.68 7.70 -0.94
C ALA A 134 -0.64 6.21 -0.64
N GLN A 135 -1.81 5.58 -0.54
CA GLN A 135 -1.91 4.16 -0.24
C GLN A 135 -2.93 3.46 -1.13
N VAL A 136 -2.53 2.27 -1.58
CA VAL A 136 -3.38 1.23 -2.17
C VAL A 136 -2.94 -0.12 -1.60
N GLY A 137 -3.86 -0.89 -1.03
CA GLY A 137 -3.57 -2.18 -0.41
C GLY A 137 -3.39 -2.11 1.11
N ASP A 138 -2.54 -2.97 1.67
CA ASP A 138 -2.35 -3.20 3.10
C ASP A 138 -0.90 -3.08 3.59
N SER A 139 0.02 -2.67 2.73
CA SER A 139 1.31 -2.13 3.19
C SER A 139 1.08 -0.88 4.03
N ARG A 140 1.88 -0.69 5.08
CA ARG A 140 1.56 0.30 6.11
C ARG A 140 2.63 1.37 6.28
N ALA A 141 2.18 2.56 6.72
CA ALA A 141 3.02 3.62 7.24
C ALA A 141 2.68 3.92 8.69
N TYR A 142 3.70 4.07 9.53
CA TYR A 142 3.60 4.44 10.94
C TYR A 142 4.44 5.67 11.23
N LEU A 143 3.96 6.52 12.15
CA LEU A 143 4.75 7.60 12.73
C LEU A 143 5.06 7.29 14.19
N ILE A 144 6.34 7.36 14.52
CA ILE A 144 6.86 7.27 15.89
C ILE A 144 7.26 8.68 16.30
N ARG A 145 6.58 9.23 17.31
CA ARG A 145 6.82 10.56 17.87
C ARG A 145 6.89 10.47 19.38
N GLY A 146 8.05 10.80 19.95
CA GLY A 146 8.27 10.64 21.39
C GLY A 146 7.94 9.20 21.81
N ARG A 147 7.03 9.05 22.78
CA ARG A 147 6.62 7.73 23.30
C ARG A 147 5.42 7.11 22.56
N GLN A 148 4.95 7.71 21.49
CA GLN A 148 3.78 7.27 20.74
C GLN A 148 4.18 6.61 19.42
N ILE A 149 3.39 5.65 18.98
CA ILE A 149 3.37 5.15 17.61
C ILE A 149 1.94 5.17 17.10
N LYS A 150 1.75 5.61 15.86
CA LYS A 150 0.45 5.64 15.20
C LYS A 150 0.58 5.13 13.78
N GLN A 151 -0.29 4.21 13.40
CA GLN A 151 -0.49 3.84 11.99
C GLN A 151 -1.18 5.02 11.29
N LEU A 152 -0.60 5.47 10.18
CA LEU A 152 -1.09 6.60 9.38
C LEU A 152 -1.94 6.14 8.19
N THR A 153 -1.76 4.91 7.77
CA THR A 153 -2.52 4.24 6.71
C THR A 153 -3.66 3.42 7.29
N LYS A 154 -4.62 3.06 6.45
CA LYS A 154 -5.69 2.15 6.81
C LYS A 154 -5.73 1.04 5.79
N ASP A 155 -5.60 -0.21 6.25
CA ASP A 155 -5.52 -1.36 5.36
C ASP A 155 -6.76 -1.48 4.48
N GLN A 156 -6.56 -1.72 3.20
CA GLN A 156 -7.62 -2.03 2.26
C GLN A 156 -7.77 -3.55 2.12
N SER A 157 -7.97 -4.22 3.26
CA SER A 157 -8.12 -5.67 3.39
C SER A 157 -9.56 -6.07 3.75
N PHE A 158 -9.88 -7.34 3.52
CA PHE A 158 -11.19 -7.90 3.88
C PHE A 158 -11.43 -7.84 5.39
N ALA A 159 -10.41 -8.11 6.21
CA ALA A 159 -10.52 -8.01 7.66
C ALA A 159 -10.88 -6.58 8.09
N GLN A 160 -10.22 -5.56 7.51
CA GLN A 160 -10.50 -4.16 7.82
C GLN A 160 -11.91 -3.75 7.35
N MET A 161 -12.36 -4.23 6.21
CA MET A 161 -13.73 -3.99 5.73
C MET A 161 -14.78 -4.53 6.71
N LEU A 162 -14.57 -5.72 7.28
CA LEU A 162 -15.48 -6.28 8.29
C LEU A 162 -15.48 -5.49 9.60
N ILE A 163 -14.34 -4.96 10.02
CA ILE A 163 -14.23 -4.07 11.19
C ILE A 163 -15.02 -2.77 10.93
N ASP A 164 -14.83 -2.15 9.78
CA ASP A 164 -15.50 -0.90 9.40
C ASP A 164 -17.02 -1.06 9.30
N ALA A 165 -17.48 -2.21 8.84
CA ALA A 165 -18.90 -2.57 8.81
C ALA A 165 -19.47 -2.93 10.19
N GLY A 166 -18.64 -2.98 11.25
CA GLY A 166 -19.03 -3.40 12.58
C GLY A 166 -19.40 -4.89 12.67
N ALA A 167 -19.04 -5.69 11.66
CA ALA A 167 -19.32 -7.13 11.61
C ALA A 167 -18.42 -7.93 12.56
N ILE A 168 -17.22 -7.43 12.81
CA ILE A 168 -16.27 -8.00 13.78
C ILE A 168 -15.62 -6.89 14.61
N GLN A 169 -15.12 -7.24 15.80
CA GLN A 169 -14.27 -6.34 16.59
C GLN A 169 -12.80 -6.47 16.14
N PRO A 170 -11.96 -5.43 16.33
CA PRO A 170 -10.55 -5.45 15.92
C PRO A 170 -9.78 -6.67 16.47
N GLU A 171 -10.09 -7.12 17.68
CA GLU A 171 -9.46 -8.29 18.32
C GLU A 171 -9.77 -9.61 17.62
N GLN A 172 -10.85 -9.66 16.84
CA GLN A 172 -11.27 -10.83 16.07
C GLN A 172 -10.62 -10.87 14.68
N ALA A 173 -9.96 -9.79 14.25
CA ALA A 173 -9.32 -9.72 12.94
C ALA A 173 -8.30 -10.84 12.72
N ALA A 174 -7.56 -11.25 13.75
CA ALA A 174 -6.58 -12.34 13.67
C ALA A 174 -7.18 -13.70 13.27
N SER A 175 -8.50 -13.89 13.39
CA SER A 175 -9.19 -15.10 12.95
C SER A 175 -9.65 -15.07 11.50
N ILE A 176 -9.48 -13.94 10.82
CA ILE A 176 -9.83 -13.72 9.41
C ILE A 176 -8.56 -13.88 8.56
N PRO A 177 -8.65 -14.45 7.34
CA PRO A 177 -7.51 -14.48 6.43
C PRO A 177 -6.94 -13.07 6.21
N GLN A 178 -5.66 -12.86 6.57
CA GLN A 178 -5.01 -11.55 6.52
C GLN A 178 -4.55 -11.17 5.10
N ASN A 179 -4.34 -12.17 4.24
CA ASN A 179 -3.85 -12.03 2.86
C ASN A 179 -4.95 -11.74 1.82
N VAL A 180 -6.15 -11.31 2.24
CA VAL A 180 -7.24 -10.95 1.32
C VAL A 180 -7.31 -9.44 1.18
N ILE A 181 -6.65 -8.95 0.13
CA ILE A 181 -6.62 -7.52 -0.22
C ILE A 181 -7.85 -7.17 -1.05
N MET A 182 -8.49 -6.04 -0.76
CA MET A 182 -9.69 -5.56 -1.46
C MET A 182 -9.35 -4.70 -2.68
N GLN A 183 -8.15 -4.13 -2.70
CA GLN A 183 -7.68 -3.29 -3.77
C GLN A 183 -6.15 -3.35 -3.87
N ALA A 184 -5.64 -3.49 -5.10
CA ALA A 184 -4.22 -3.42 -5.44
C ALA A 184 -4.05 -2.74 -6.81
N LEU A 185 -2.89 -2.14 -7.06
CA LEU A 185 -2.52 -1.60 -8.35
C LEU A 185 -2.51 -2.72 -9.41
N GLY A 186 -2.96 -2.42 -10.62
CA GLY A 186 -2.93 -3.33 -11.75
C GLY A 186 -4.03 -4.39 -11.77
N THR A 187 -4.85 -4.52 -10.73
CA THR A 187 -5.94 -5.51 -10.68
C THR A 187 -7.23 -5.02 -11.34
N GLN A 188 -7.38 -3.71 -11.48
CA GLN A 188 -8.53 -3.05 -12.12
C GLN A 188 -8.06 -1.83 -12.92
N PRO A 189 -8.83 -1.41 -13.95
CA PRO A 189 -8.43 -0.25 -14.76
C PRO A 189 -8.37 1.06 -13.97
N ASN A 190 -9.16 1.19 -12.91
CA ASN A 190 -9.18 2.36 -12.03
C ASN A 190 -8.93 1.95 -10.60
N VAL A 191 -8.23 2.79 -9.85
CA VAL A 191 -7.89 2.58 -8.46
C VAL A 191 -8.35 3.79 -7.61
N LYS A 192 -8.76 3.53 -6.37
CA LYS A 192 -9.06 4.59 -5.41
C LYS A 192 -7.87 4.76 -4.46
N VAL A 193 -7.07 5.80 -4.69
CA VAL A 193 -5.91 6.11 -3.85
C VAL A 193 -6.37 6.76 -2.55
N ALA A 194 -6.01 6.18 -1.42
CA ALA A 194 -6.21 6.79 -0.11
C ALA A 194 -5.08 7.79 0.19
N MET A 195 -5.45 9.02 0.52
CA MET A 195 -4.49 10.10 0.79
C MET A 195 -4.51 10.47 2.27
N THR A 196 -3.33 10.64 2.86
CA THR A 196 -3.15 11.07 4.25
C THR A 196 -2.05 12.12 4.32
N SER A 197 -2.13 13.05 5.27
CA SER A 197 -1.02 13.95 5.56
C SER A 197 -0.82 14.19 7.04
N ILE A 198 0.40 14.56 7.42
CA ILE A 198 0.75 14.90 8.79
C ILE A 198 1.95 15.84 8.84
N TRP A 199 1.91 16.79 9.79
CA TRP A 199 3.04 17.63 10.10
C TRP A 199 4.12 16.85 10.85
N LEU A 200 5.36 17.05 10.42
CA LEU A 200 6.54 16.51 11.09
C LEU A 200 6.95 17.38 12.28
N CYS A 201 7.43 16.68 13.29
CA CYS A 201 8.16 17.29 14.39
C CYS A 201 9.62 16.81 14.38
N ARG A 202 10.48 17.52 15.10
CA ARG A 202 11.88 17.12 15.28
C ARG A 202 11.96 15.75 15.95
N ASN A 203 12.85 14.90 15.45
CA ASN A 203 13.05 13.52 15.86
C ASN A 203 11.89 12.55 15.55
N ASP A 204 10.91 12.95 14.77
CA ASP A 204 9.94 12.00 14.24
C ASP A 204 10.64 10.90 13.45
N CYS A 205 10.16 9.68 13.61
CA CYS A 205 10.59 8.55 12.80
C CYS A 205 9.38 7.97 12.06
N LEU A 206 9.47 7.97 10.75
CA LEU A 206 8.50 7.32 9.86
C LEU A 206 8.98 5.90 9.57
N LEU A 207 8.05 4.94 9.62
CA LEU A 207 8.29 3.55 9.27
C LEU A 207 7.26 3.14 8.21
N LEU A 208 7.76 2.66 7.06
CA LEU A 208 6.94 2.01 6.04
C LEU A 208 7.31 0.53 6.02
N CYS A 209 6.32 -0.34 5.80
CA CYS A 209 6.58 -1.77 5.68
C CYS A 209 5.54 -2.51 4.84
N SER A 210 5.94 -3.64 4.27
CA SER A 210 5.02 -4.65 3.76
C SER A 210 4.36 -5.43 4.90
N ASP A 211 3.39 -6.25 4.57
CA ASP A 211 2.63 -7.06 5.51
C ASP A 211 3.48 -8.14 6.19
N GLY A 212 4.54 -8.63 5.52
CA GLY A 212 5.49 -9.57 6.10
C GLY A 212 6.18 -9.08 7.38
N LEU A 213 6.31 -7.73 7.56
CA LEU A 213 6.70 -7.18 8.84
C LEU A 213 5.51 -7.06 9.79
N SER A 214 4.44 -6.39 9.35
CA SER A 214 3.33 -5.98 10.22
C SER A 214 2.48 -7.15 10.72
N ASN A 215 2.53 -8.29 10.03
CA ASN A 215 1.95 -9.56 10.49
C ASN A 215 2.79 -10.25 11.59
N LYS A 216 4.05 -9.83 11.78
CA LYS A 216 4.99 -10.44 12.75
C LYS A 216 5.29 -9.57 13.93
N LEU A 217 5.37 -8.25 13.75
CA LEU A 217 5.65 -7.28 14.80
C LEU A 217 4.47 -6.32 14.97
N GLY A 218 3.99 -6.21 16.21
CA GLY A 218 2.98 -5.21 16.56
C GLY A 218 3.59 -3.79 16.64
N PRO A 219 2.77 -2.73 16.53
CA PRO A 219 3.25 -1.35 16.58
C PRO A 219 4.11 -1.03 17.83
N ALA A 220 3.70 -1.54 18.99
CA ALA A 220 4.45 -1.31 20.23
C ALA A 220 5.88 -1.91 20.19
N GLU A 221 6.05 -3.07 19.56
CA GLU A 221 7.35 -3.71 19.39
C GLU A 221 8.21 -2.95 18.38
N MET A 222 7.63 -2.54 17.24
CA MET A 222 8.32 -1.71 16.24
C MET A 222 8.86 -0.42 16.88
N LYS A 223 8.01 0.27 17.67
CA LYS A 223 8.42 1.46 18.42
C LYS A 223 9.58 1.17 19.38
N GLN A 224 9.47 0.08 20.14
CA GLN A 224 10.50 -0.32 21.09
C GLN A 224 11.86 -0.55 20.40
N VAL A 225 11.87 -1.21 19.24
CA VAL A 225 13.10 -1.41 18.46
C VAL A 225 13.71 -0.08 18.04
N VAL A 226 12.91 0.86 17.51
CA VAL A 226 13.40 2.19 17.09
C VAL A 226 13.93 3.02 18.27
N GLU A 227 13.27 2.95 19.45
CA GLU A 227 13.70 3.66 20.66
C GLU A 227 15.00 3.09 21.24
N GLN A 228 15.15 1.77 21.23
CA GLN A 228 16.35 1.11 21.79
C GLN A 228 17.53 1.10 20.83
N THR A 229 17.29 1.32 19.54
CA THR A 229 18.31 1.27 18.50
C THR A 229 18.31 2.57 17.68
N PRO A 230 19.08 3.59 18.12
CA PRO A 230 19.13 4.89 17.45
C PRO A 230 19.63 4.83 16.00
N ASP A 231 20.48 3.87 15.67
CA ASP A 231 20.94 3.63 14.30
C ASP A 231 19.84 2.95 13.46
N LEU A 232 19.36 3.64 12.40
CA LEU A 232 18.27 3.18 11.57
C LEU A 232 18.57 1.86 10.84
N LYS A 233 19.84 1.66 10.44
CA LYS A 233 20.29 0.43 9.78
C LYS A 233 20.15 -0.77 10.72
N THR A 234 20.62 -0.63 11.94
CA THR A 234 20.53 -1.67 12.96
C THR A 234 19.08 -1.93 13.37
N ALA A 235 18.28 -0.88 13.52
CA ALA A 235 16.85 -1.00 13.83
C ALA A 235 16.07 -1.75 12.72
N CYS A 236 16.29 -1.39 11.45
CA CYS A 236 15.67 -2.03 10.31
C CYS A 236 16.03 -3.53 10.26
N ARG A 237 17.32 -3.85 10.37
CA ARG A 237 17.80 -5.24 10.37
C ARG A 237 17.26 -6.06 11.53
N ALA A 238 17.16 -5.45 12.72
CA ALA A 238 16.58 -6.10 13.89
C ALA A 238 15.10 -6.47 13.66
N MET A 239 14.31 -5.57 13.07
CA MET A 239 12.91 -5.85 12.75
C MET A 239 12.78 -7.00 11.75
N ILE A 240 13.57 -7.00 10.69
CA ILE A 240 13.58 -8.08 9.67
C ILE A 240 13.99 -9.40 10.32
N SER A 241 15.04 -9.41 11.17
CA SER A 241 15.47 -10.62 11.88
C SER A 241 14.37 -11.19 12.76
N VAL A 242 13.69 -10.34 13.56
CA VAL A 242 12.58 -10.77 14.41
C VAL A 242 11.43 -11.33 13.60
N ALA A 243 11.11 -10.72 12.46
CA ALA A 243 10.04 -11.20 11.58
C ALA A 243 10.39 -12.60 11.01
N ASN A 244 11.63 -12.80 10.60
CA ASN A 244 12.14 -14.11 10.16
C ASN A 244 12.13 -15.16 11.29
N GLU A 245 12.58 -14.80 12.48
CA GLU A 245 12.55 -15.68 13.66
C GLU A 245 11.12 -16.10 14.04
N ARG A 246 10.12 -15.28 13.72
CA ARG A 246 8.68 -15.56 13.92
C ARG A 246 8.02 -16.29 12.76
N GLY A 247 8.82 -16.83 11.86
CA GLY A 247 8.36 -17.68 10.76
C GLY A 247 8.79 -17.18 9.39
N GLY A 248 8.77 -15.87 9.11
CA GLY A 248 9.19 -15.32 7.82
C GLY A 248 8.42 -15.91 6.64
N GLU A 249 7.09 -16.05 6.76
CA GLU A 249 6.27 -16.70 5.73
C GLU A 249 6.16 -15.89 4.46
N ASP A 250 6.45 -14.58 4.52
CA ASP A 250 6.40 -13.67 3.39
C ASP A 250 7.69 -12.85 3.22
N ASN A 251 7.76 -12.11 2.12
CA ASN A 251 8.77 -11.09 1.90
C ASN A 251 8.62 -9.98 2.94
N ILE A 252 9.73 -9.45 3.43
CA ILE A 252 9.76 -8.48 4.53
C ILE A 252 10.50 -7.24 4.07
N THR A 253 9.79 -6.14 3.91
CA THR A 253 10.38 -4.86 3.51
C THR A 253 10.10 -3.78 4.53
N VAL A 254 11.14 -3.01 4.88
CA VAL A 254 11.10 -1.93 5.88
C VAL A 254 11.85 -0.72 5.35
N VAL A 255 11.22 0.44 5.44
CA VAL A 255 11.87 1.75 5.25
C VAL A 255 11.72 2.56 6.53
N LEU A 256 12.83 3.05 7.08
CA LEU A 256 12.88 3.93 8.25
C LEU A 256 13.43 5.29 7.84
N ALA A 257 12.73 6.36 8.20
CA ALA A 257 13.20 7.71 7.97
C ALA A 257 13.07 8.55 9.25
N ARG A 258 14.15 9.22 9.65
CA ARG A 258 14.18 10.16 10.79
C ARG A 258 14.34 11.58 10.28
N PHE A 259 13.59 12.48 10.88
CA PHE A 259 13.55 13.89 10.50
C PHE A 259 14.11 14.75 11.63
N ASP A 260 15.07 15.61 11.31
CA ASP A 260 15.67 16.55 12.27
C ASP A 260 15.90 17.91 11.60
N GLY A 261 16.24 18.91 12.40
CA GLY A 261 16.60 20.24 11.93
C GLY A 261 15.77 21.35 12.56
N GLU A 262 16.31 22.57 12.45
CA GLU A 262 15.70 23.78 13.03
C GLU A 262 14.38 24.17 12.34
N GLY A 263 14.16 23.67 11.13
CA GLY A 263 12.91 23.87 10.39
C GLY A 263 11.71 23.09 10.92
N LEU A 264 11.93 22.18 11.88
CA LEU A 264 10.89 21.39 12.52
C LEU A 264 10.62 21.84 13.95
N GLN A 265 9.34 21.86 14.34
CA GLN A 265 8.94 22.12 15.72
C GLN A 265 9.33 20.94 16.61
N THR A 266 9.67 21.23 17.87
CA THR A 266 9.85 20.17 18.86
C THR A 266 8.49 19.65 19.29
N ALA A 267 8.28 18.33 19.23
CA ALA A 267 7.06 17.72 19.75
C ALA A 267 6.95 17.94 21.26
N SER A 268 5.77 18.33 21.73
CA SER A 268 5.48 18.24 23.16
C SER A 268 5.05 16.83 23.51
N ASP A 269 5.39 16.32 24.71
CA ASP A 269 5.03 14.95 25.15
C ASP A 269 3.50 14.71 25.18
N SER A 270 2.70 15.78 25.20
CA SER A 270 1.25 15.73 25.16
C SER A 270 0.65 15.87 23.75
N GLN A 271 1.49 16.11 22.74
CA GLN A 271 0.99 16.32 21.38
C GLN A 271 0.56 14.98 20.76
N THR A 272 -0.73 14.75 20.73
CA THR A 272 -1.33 13.58 20.07
C THR A 272 -1.00 13.62 18.57
N ILE A 273 -0.59 12.49 18.01
CA ILE A 273 -0.42 12.33 16.55
C ILE A 273 -1.83 12.38 15.94
N THR A 274 -2.22 13.55 15.44
CA THR A 274 -3.46 13.74 14.71
C THR A 274 -3.12 13.90 13.24
N GLY A 275 -3.69 13.06 12.42
CA GLY A 275 -3.54 13.06 10.98
C GLY A 275 -4.17 11.79 10.45
N SER A 276 -5.18 11.92 9.68
CA SER A 276 -5.67 10.91 8.75
C SER A 276 -6.80 11.51 7.95
N LEU A 277 -6.70 11.41 6.64
CA LEU A 277 -7.81 11.65 5.76
C LEU A 277 -7.78 10.66 4.63
N THR A 278 -8.78 9.83 4.62
CA THR A 278 -9.22 9.19 3.39
C THR A 278 -10.30 10.08 2.82
N GLY A 279 -10.00 10.86 1.79
CA GLY A 279 -10.99 11.76 1.23
C GLY A 279 -10.58 12.35 -0.09
N THR A 280 -11.50 13.12 -0.64
CA THR A 280 -11.24 13.98 -1.79
C THR A 280 -10.30 15.12 -1.39
N HIS A 281 -9.74 15.81 -2.34
CA HIS A 281 -8.87 16.97 -2.14
C HIS A 281 -9.46 18.02 -1.15
N GLU A 282 -10.79 18.22 -1.16
CA GLU A 282 -11.50 19.12 -0.25
C GLU A 282 -11.47 18.64 1.20
N ASP A 283 -11.64 17.35 1.44
CA ASP A 283 -11.57 16.75 2.78
C ASP A 283 -10.16 16.86 3.38
N PHE A 284 -9.13 16.81 2.52
CA PHE A 284 -7.74 16.94 2.89
C PHE A 284 -7.44 18.32 3.51
N PHE A 285 -7.83 19.41 2.84
CA PHE A 285 -7.59 20.77 3.35
C PHE A 285 -8.45 21.11 4.56
N ALA A 286 -9.69 20.65 4.63
CA ALA A 286 -10.56 20.89 5.77
C ALA A 286 -10.01 20.29 7.07
N ALA A 287 -9.40 19.11 7.01
CA ALA A 287 -8.85 18.49 8.21
C ALA A 287 -7.43 18.96 8.56
N ALA A 288 -6.60 19.31 7.57
CA ALA A 288 -5.32 19.96 7.84
C ALA A 288 -5.53 21.28 8.59
N GLY A 289 -6.58 22.05 8.26
CA GLY A 289 -6.95 23.28 8.97
C GLY A 289 -7.45 23.09 10.40
N ASN A 290 -8.07 21.95 10.70
CA ASN A 290 -8.67 21.70 12.02
C ASN A 290 -7.72 20.97 13.02
N SER A 291 -6.60 20.44 12.56
CA SER A 291 -5.70 19.61 13.40
C SER A 291 -4.59 20.40 14.11
N TYR A 292 -4.42 21.66 13.79
CA TYR A 292 -3.35 22.47 14.35
C TYR A 292 -3.87 23.82 14.85
N ASN A 293 -3.80 24.04 16.15
CA ASN A 293 -3.76 25.39 16.73
C ASN A 293 -2.39 26.00 16.39
N MET A 294 -2.18 26.38 15.12
CA MET A 294 -1.05 27.21 14.79
C MET A 294 -1.30 28.62 15.38
N PRO A 295 -0.31 29.24 15.99
CA PRO A 295 -0.38 30.68 16.22
C PRO A 295 -0.59 31.34 14.84
N PRO A 296 -1.42 32.39 14.74
CA PRO A 296 -1.70 33.04 13.45
C PRO A 296 -0.35 33.47 12.82
N PRO A 297 -0.19 33.33 11.51
CA PRO A 297 1.00 33.81 10.80
C PRO A 297 1.14 35.30 11.05
N ASP A 298 2.39 35.72 11.24
CA ASP A 298 2.78 37.10 11.45
C ASP A 298 2.11 38.00 10.38
N PRO A 299 1.39 39.08 10.74
CA PRO A 299 0.61 39.89 9.80
C PRO A 299 1.40 40.61 8.70
N GLY A 300 2.72 40.33 8.59
CA GLY A 300 3.62 40.87 7.57
C GLY A 300 3.81 39.99 6.33
N SER A 301 3.28 38.76 6.26
CA SER A 301 3.44 37.87 5.12
C SER A 301 2.10 37.61 4.43
N THR A 302 1.72 38.53 3.55
CA THR A 302 0.50 38.40 2.74
C THR A 302 0.79 37.58 1.49
N THR A 303 0.61 36.27 1.55
CA THR A 303 0.41 35.46 0.35
C THR A 303 -1.08 35.19 0.21
N ILE A 304 -1.74 36.02 -0.63
CA ILE A 304 -3.16 35.86 -0.96
C ILE A 304 -3.27 34.65 -1.93
N LEU A 305 -3.71 33.50 -1.43
CA LEU A 305 -4.23 32.45 -2.29
C LEU A 305 -5.63 32.86 -2.76
N ARG A 306 -5.69 33.36 -4.00
CA ARG A 306 -6.94 33.70 -4.67
C ARG A 306 -7.55 32.39 -5.21
N ALA A 307 -8.72 32.03 -4.69
CA ALA A 307 -9.52 30.95 -5.26
C ALA A 307 -9.87 31.26 -6.72
N PRO A 308 -9.84 30.26 -7.63
CA PRO A 308 -10.33 30.48 -9.00
C PRO A 308 -11.84 30.66 -8.97
N VAL A 309 -12.26 31.77 -9.52
CA VAL A 309 -13.66 32.07 -9.82
C VAL A 309 -14.11 31.12 -10.91
N MET A 310 -15.13 30.33 -10.66
CA MET A 310 -15.86 29.56 -11.68
C MET A 310 -16.60 30.55 -12.55
N ASP A 311 -16.13 30.79 -13.76
CA ASP A 311 -16.83 31.58 -14.74
C ASP A 311 -17.64 30.70 -15.68
N GLU A 312 -18.78 31.23 -16.10
CA GLU A 312 -19.85 30.56 -16.82
C GLU A 312 -19.42 30.06 -18.21
N SER A 313 -20.09 29.00 -18.68
CA SER A 313 -19.99 28.39 -20.00
C SER A 313 -20.08 29.40 -21.16
N PRO A 314 -19.20 29.34 -22.16
CA PRO A 314 -19.40 30.05 -23.40
C PRO A 314 -20.35 29.29 -24.36
N PRO A 315 -21.11 29.99 -25.22
CA PRO A 315 -22.06 29.40 -26.16
C PRO A 315 -21.36 28.69 -27.34
N ALA A 316 -22.00 27.66 -27.84
CA ALA A 316 -21.65 26.98 -29.07
C ALA A 316 -21.85 27.93 -30.26
N ASP A 317 -20.79 28.14 -31.05
CA ASP A 317 -20.79 28.19 -32.51
C ASP A 317 -19.38 28.57 -33.01
N ASP A 318 -18.81 27.69 -33.80
CA ASP A 318 -18.06 27.91 -35.04
C ASP A 318 -17.06 26.77 -35.29
N MET A 319 -17.54 25.80 -36.04
CA MET A 319 -16.70 24.85 -36.79
C MET A 319 -16.01 25.60 -37.95
N GLN A 320 -14.70 25.78 -37.88
CA GLN A 320 -13.88 25.99 -39.08
C GLN A 320 -12.60 25.16 -39.04
N SER A 321 -12.45 24.42 -40.11
CA SER A 321 -11.42 23.51 -40.55
C SER A 321 -9.96 23.95 -40.36
N LEU A 322 -9.12 23.03 -39.82
CA LEU A 322 -7.66 23.09 -39.91
C LEU A 322 -7.10 21.96 -40.76
N PRO A 323 -6.07 22.22 -41.57
CA PRO A 323 -5.50 21.23 -42.51
C PRO A 323 -4.49 20.29 -41.83
N ALA A 324 -4.34 19.10 -42.41
CA ALA A 324 -3.42 18.06 -42.00
C ALA A 324 -1.94 18.49 -42.09
N PRO A 325 -1.05 18.03 -41.20
CA PRO A 325 0.39 18.20 -41.36
C PRO A 325 0.98 17.09 -42.26
N GLN A 326 1.79 17.56 -43.20
CA GLN A 326 2.59 16.77 -44.11
C GLN A 326 3.81 16.16 -43.38
N ALA A 327 4.18 14.95 -43.82
CA ALA A 327 5.39 14.26 -43.44
C ALA A 327 6.65 15.03 -43.87
N ALA A 328 7.66 15.09 -43.00
CA ALA A 328 9.02 15.45 -43.35
C ALA A 328 10.03 14.53 -42.62
N ALA A 329 10.62 13.73 -43.42
CA ALA A 329 12.00 13.24 -43.60
C ALA A 329 12.98 13.26 -42.41
N ALA A 330 13.62 12.11 -42.29
CA ALA A 330 14.81 11.70 -41.57
C ALA A 330 15.98 12.69 -41.60
N MET A 331 16.62 12.85 -40.43
CA MET A 331 18.06 13.11 -40.35
C MET A 331 18.65 12.34 -39.17
N ALA A 332 19.62 11.51 -39.48
CA ALA A 332 20.51 10.83 -38.55
C ALA A 332 21.40 11.84 -37.82
N MET A 333 21.54 11.69 -36.51
CA MET A 333 22.68 12.21 -35.77
C MET A 333 23.13 11.23 -34.69
N GLU A 334 24.43 11.15 -34.62
CA GLU A 334 25.37 10.27 -33.95
C GLU A 334 25.07 10.01 -32.43
N ALA A 335 25.52 8.83 -32.03
CA ALA A 335 25.53 8.36 -30.66
C ALA A 335 26.51 9.18 -29.81
N ASP A 336 26.05 9.63 -28.65
CA ASP A 336 26.88 10.04 -27.52
C ASP A 336 26.75 9.03 -26.40
N ASP A 337 27.88 8.41 -26.07
CA ASP A 337 28.08 7.38 -25.06
C ASP A 337 28.22 8.04 -23.68
N SER A 338 27.16 8.16 -22.92
CA SER A 338 27.24 8.38 -21.46
C SER A 338 26.07 7.71 -20.72
N LYS A 339 26.17 6.40 -20.60
CA LYS A 339 25.29 5.63 -19.70
C LYS A 339 25.86 5.63 -18.29
N PRO A 340 25.08 5.93 -17.25
CA PRO A 340 25.47 5.61 -15.88
C PRO A 340 25.37 4.10 -15.64
N TYR A 341 26.41 3.60 -15.03
CA TYR A 341 26.70 2.22 -14.67
C TYR A 341 25.65 1.66 -13.70
N VAL A 342 24.89 0.68 -14.15
CA VAL A 342 24.13 -0.22 -13.28
C VAL A 342 24.91 -1.52 -13.21
N SER A 343 25.50 -1.81 -12.05
CA SER A 343 26.19 -3.08 -11.82
C SER A 343 25.17 -4.18 -11.55
N SER A 344 24.77 -4.90 -12.60
CA SER A 344 24.28 -6.26 -12.47
C SER A 344 25.38 -7.18 -12.98
N GLU A 345 26.01 -7.94 -12.12
CA GLU A 345 26.79 -9.11 -12.54
C GLU A 345 25.81 -10.12 -13.17
N PHE A 346 25.73 -10.09 -14.49
CA PHE A 346 25.15 -11.18 -15.26
C PHE A 346 26.15 -12.36 -15.23
N VAL A 347 25.83 -13.34 -14.42
CA VAL A 347 26.39 -14.69 -14.58
C VAL A 347 25.73 -15.29 -15.82
N ASP A 348 26.55 -15.58 -16.83
CA ASP A 348 26.19 -16.25 -18.07
C ASP A 348 25.55 -17.61 -17.74
N ALA A 349 24.22 -17.69 -17.76
CA ALA A 349 23.47 -18.92 -17.57
C ALA A 349 23.29 -19.58 -18.94
N GLY A 350 24.16 -20.57 -19.19
CA GLY A 350 24.02 -21.50 -20.29
C GLY A 350 22.59 -22.08 -20.38
N HIS A 351 22.15 -22.26 -21.62
CA HIS A 351 20.85 -22.81 -22.01
C HIS A 351 20.41 -24.03 -21.15
N VAL A 352 19.55 -23.79 -20.17
CA VAL A 352 18.87 -24.86 -19.45
C VAL A 352 17.63 -25.25 -20.25
N HIS A 353 17.66 -26.42 -20.84
CA HIS A 353 16.48 -27.04 -21.45
C HIS A 353 15.43 -27.29 -20.35
N TYR A 354 14.39 -26.47 -20.31
CA TYR A 354 13.22 -26.66 -19.45
C TYR A 354 12.44 -27.88 -19.97
N LYS A 355 12.52 -29.00 -19.23
CA LYS A 355 11.66 -30.15 -19.42
C LYS A 355 10.23 -29.75 -18.96
N LYS A 356 9.31 -29.55 -19.93
CA LYS A 356 7.90 -29.28 -19.67
C LYS A 356 7.32 -30.37 -18.78
N LYS A 357 7.13 -30.09 -17.48
CA LYS A 357 6.42 -31.01 -16.58
C LYS A 357 4.96 -31.05 -16.99
N SER A 358 4.48 -32.24 -17.34
CA SER A 358 3.09 -32.49 -17.67
C SER A 358 2.23 -32.44 -16.40
N TYR A 359 1.41 -31.43 -16.25
CA TYR A 359 0.46 -31.27 -15.11
C TYR A 359 -0.80 -32.15 -15.25
N THR A 360 -0.93 -32.94 -16.31
CA THR A 360 -2.10 -33.81 -16.56
C THR A 360 -2.37 -34.79 -15.42
N ALA A 361 -1.34 -35.34 -14.78
CA ALA A 361 -1.52 -36.27 -13.65
C ALA A 361 -2.07 -35.55 -12.41
N ILE A 362 -1.66 -34.32 -12.14
CA ILE A 362 -2.14 -33.50 -11.00
C ILE A 362 -3.60 -33.09 -11.22
N ILE A 363 -3.97 -32.69 -12.46
CA ILE A 363 -5.34 -32.33 -12.82
C ILE A 363 -6.26 -33.54 -12.69
N LEU A 364 -5.84 -34.72 -13.14
CA LEU A 364 -6.61 -35.94 -13.02
C LEU A 364 -6.79 -36.38 -11.56
N ALA A 365 -5.77 -36.21 -10.73
CA ALA A 365 -5.86 -36.48 -9.29
C ALA A 365 -6.83 -35.53 -8.58
N ALA A 366 -6.79 -34.24 -8.92
CA ALA A 366 -7.72 -33.24 -8.39
C ALA A 366 -9.18 -33.49 -8.78
N LEU A 367 -9.43 -33.87 -10.05
CA LEU A 367 -10.75 -34.27 -10.53
C LEU A 367 -11.26 -35.55 -9.83
N GLY A 368 -10.39 -36.53 -9.59
CA GLY A 368 -10.73 -37.72 -8.83
C GLY A 368 -11.12 -37.45 -7.39
N ALA A 369 -10.39 -36.55 -6.70
CA ALA A 369 -10.71 -36.10 -5.34
C ALA A 369 -12.07 -35.35 -5.28
N LEU A 370 -12.37 -34.50 -6.26
CA LEU A 370 -13.64 -33.78 -6.35
C LEU A 370 -14.82 -34.73 -6.54
N LEU A 371 -14.68 -35.75 -7.38
CA LEU A 371 -15.71 -36.79 -7.57
C LEU A 371 -15.94 -37.63 -6.31
N LEU A 372 -14.89 -37.95 -5.55
CA LEU A 372 -14.98 -38.66 -4.26
C LEU A 372 -15.74 -37.82 -3.22
N ILE A 373 -15.45 -36.51 -3.14
CA ILE A 373 -16.18 -35.60 -2.24
C ILE A 373 -17.65 -35.51 -2.62
N ALA A 374 -17.95 -35.35 -3.92
CA ALA A 374 -19.33 -35.30 -4.40
C ALA A 374 -20.11 -36.59 -4.11
N ALA A 375 -19.48 -37.77 -4.29
CA ALA A 375 -20.06 -39.06 -3.96
C ALA A 375 -20.33 -39.19 -2.46
N THR A 376 -19.41 -38.73 -1.62
CA THR A 376 -19.56 -38.77 -0.16
C THR A 376 -20.70 -37.88 0.31
N VAL A 377 -20.80 -36.65 -0.22
CA VAL A 377 -21.91 -35.72 0.08
C VAL A 377 -23.24 -36.29 -0.37
N TYR A 378 -23.30 -36.88 -1.56
CA TYR A 378 -24.51 -37.56 -2.06
C TYR A 378 -24.95 -38.73 -1.20
N PHE A 379 -23.99 -39.55 -0.73
CA PHE A 379 -24.29 -40.69 0.15
C PHE A 379 -24.83 -40.22 1.53
N PHE A 380 -24.22 -39.20 2.14
CA PHE A 380 -24.72 -38.60 3.38
C PHE A 380 -26.07 -37.94 3.20
N TYR A 381 -26.31 -37.26 2.10
CA TYR A 381 -27.61 -36.67 1.78
C TYR A 381 -28.70 -37.75 1.67
N ARG A 382 -28.41 -38.81 0.96
CA ARG A 382 -29.32 -39.92 0.82
C ARG A 382 -29.62 -40.66 2.15
N TYR A 383 -28.59 -40.90 2.95
CA TYR A 383 -28.74 -41.43 4.29
C TYR A 383 -29.60 -40.55 5.19
N TYR A 384 -29.39 -39.26 5.15
CA TYR A 384 -30.18 -38.27 5.90
C TYR A 384 -31.65 -38.27 5.47
N VAL A 385 -31.96 -38.28 4.19
CA VAL A 385 -33.32 -38.35 3.66
C VAL A 385 -34.00 -39.67 4.06
N GLU A 386 -33.31 -40.81 3.96
CA GLU A 386 -33.83 -42.12 4.41
C GLU A 386 -34.09 -42.16 5.92
N SER A 387 -33.26 -41.53 6.75
CA SER A 387 -33.47 -41.45 8.18
C SER A 387 -34.71 -40.61 8.57
N LEU A 388 -35.03 -39.58 7.80
CA LEU A 388 -36.26 -38.78 7.98
C LEU A 388 -37.54 -39.54 7.63
N THR A 389 -37.46 -40.48 6.69
CA THR A 389 -38.63 -41.31 6.28
C THR A 389 -38.90 -42.49 7.20
N LEU A 390 -37.89 -42.94 7.97
CA LEU A 390 -38.01 -44.08 8.88
C LEU A 390 -38.52 -43.70 10.27
N HIS A 391 -38.58 -42.41 10.63
CA HIS A 391 -39.18 -41.93 11.85
C HIS A 391 -40.23 -40.81 11.55
N PRO A 392 -41.45 -41.20 11.17
CA PRO A 392 -42.55 -40.21 11.15
C PRO A 392 -42.80 -39.74 12.58
N ALA A 393 -42.78 -38.43 12.76
CA ALA A 393 -43.12 -37.82 14.07
C ALA A 393 -44.46 -38.32 14.56
N GLU A 394 -44.51 -38.92 15.78
CA GLU A 394 -45.77 -39.29 16.43
C GLU A 394 -46.67 -38.06 16.52
N PRO A 395 -47.98 -38.16 16.18
CA PRO A 395 -48.90 -37.06 16.31
C PRO A 395 -49.07 -36.70 17.79
N ALA A 396 -48.86 -35.42 18.09
CA ALA A 396 -49.05 -34.85 19.44
C ALA A 396 -50.44 -35.19 20.00
N THR A 397 -50.52 -35.94 21.10
CA THR A 397 -51.75 -36.22 21.85
C THR A 397 -52.36 -34.91 22.33
N PRO A 398 -53.70 -34.69 22.16
CA PRO A 398 -54.32 -33.46 22.62
C PRO A 398 -54.36 -33.43 24.16
N SER A 399 -53.85 -32.36 24.75
CA SER A 399 -53.89 -32.07 26.17
C SER A 399 -55.35 -31.95 26.66
N LYS A 400 -55.70 -32.71 27.72
CA LYS A 400 -57.01 -32.61 28.40
C LYS A 400 -57.24 -31.18 28.95
N PRO A 401 -58.50 -30.68 28.90
CA PRO A 401 -58.81 -29.38 29.46
C PRO A 401 -58.74 -29.41 31.02
N VAL A 402 -58.03 -28.43 31.56
CA VAL A 402 -58.02 -28.19 33.03
C VAL A 402 -59.36 -27.69 33.46
N SER A 403 -60.00 -28.45 34.34
CA SER A 403 -61.27 -28.05 35.02
C SER A 403 -60.97 -26.97 36.08
N THR A 404 -61.51 -25.79 35.90
CA THR A 404 -61.54 -24.74 36.90
C THR A 404 -62.61 -25.13 37.93
N GLN A 405 -62.23 -25.49 39.16
CA GLN A 405 -63.07 -25.48 40.30
C GLN A 405 -63.10 -24.08 40.95
N SER A 406 -64.27 -23.46 40.94
CA SER A 406 -64.56 -22.29 41.74
C SER A 406 -64.72 -22.72 43.18
N GLU A 407 -63.98 -22.24 44.14
CA GLU A 407 -64.31 -22.22 45.54
C GLU A 407 -64.68 -20.82 45.99
N SER A 408 -65.95 -20.70 46.42
CA SER A 408 -66.50 -19.62 47.17
C SER A 408 -66.19 -19.82 48.65
N LYS A 409 -65.51 -18.88 49.27
CA LYS A 409 -65.94 -18.26 50.59
C LYS A 409 -65.01 -17.10 50.89
#